data_cd73f59c403332fcec3d79a0b464574b
#
_entry.id   cd73f59c403332fcec3d79a0b464574b
#
_cell.length_a   1.000
_cell.length_b   1.000
_cell.length_c   1.000
_cell.angle_alpha   90.00
_cell.angle_beta   90.00
_cell.angle_gamma   90.00
#
_symmetry.space_group_name_H-M   'P 1'
#
loop_
_entity.id
_entity.type
_entity.pdbx_description
1 polymer ?
#
loop_
_entity_poly.entity_id
_entity_poly.type
_entity_poly.pdbx_seq_one_letter_code
_entity_poly.pdbx_strand_id
1 'polypeptide(L)'
;MPARPVIVLVDGNAVVHRAYHAIPPLTSPTGEPTNATFGFVSTLLKVLEDHHPAYAAVAFDIGRTFRHDLYADYKGTRPPLPDDLRVQLERVREVVARLGLPVVSVQNYEADDVLATLARQSVARGLDVIIVTGDTDTLQLLSLIHISEPTRPY
;
A
#
# COMPACT_ATOMS: atom_id res chain seq x y z
N MET A 1 -3.52 -30.61 9.82
CA MET A 1 -3.87 -29.84 8.62
C MET A 1 -2.75 -28.91 8.28
N PRO A 2 -2.30 -28.90 7.03
CA PRO A 2 -1.31 -27.93 6.64
C PRO A 2 -1.88 -26.51 6.77
N ALA A 3 -1.04 -25.58 7.16
CA ALA A 3 -1.42 -24.18 7.23
C ALA A 3 -1.79 -23.68 5.83
N ARG A 4 -2.78 -22.80 5.74
CA ARG A 4 -3.14 -22.17 4.49
C ARG A 4 -2.02 -21.25 4.03
N PRO A 5 -1.75 -21.20 2.72
CA PRO A 5 -0.78 -20.21 2.24
C PRO A 5 -1.31 -18.79 2.52
N VAL A 6 -0.38 -17.90 2.75
CA VAL A 6 -0.68 -16.51 3.12
C VAL A 6 -0.35 -15.60 1.93
N ILE A 7 -1.24 -14.66 1.66
CA ILE A 7 -0.98 -13.55 0.75
C ILE A 7 -0.95 -12.25 1.56
N VAL A 8 0.07 -11.43 1.31
CA VAL A 8 0.17 -10.08 1.86
C VAL A 8 -0.24 -9.08 0.79
N LEU A 9 -1.21 -8.25 1.11
CA LEU A 9 -1.68 -7.18 0.24
C LEU A 9 -1.38 -5.85 0.90
N VAL A 10 -0.62 -5.01 0.23
CA VAL A 10 -0.16 -3.73 0.79
C VAL A 10 -0.86 -2.58 0.09
N ASP A 11 -1.43 -1.66 0.89
CA ASP A 11 -1.90 -0.38 0.39
C ASP A 11 -0.70 0.55 0.25
N GLY A 12 -0.16 0.64 -0.96
CA GLY A 12 1.06 1.39 -1.23
C GLY A 12 0.93 2.87 -0.91
N ASN A 13 -0.16 3.49 -1.32
CA ASN A 13 -0.37 4.92 -1.06
C ASN A 13 -0.45 5.21 0.43
N ALA A 14 -1.24 4.43 1.17
CA ALA A 14 -1.43 4.64 2.60
C ALA A 14 -0.11 4.48 3.37
N VAL A 15 0.67 3.45 3.05
CA VAL A 15 1.94 3.21 3.73
C VAL A 15 2.96 4.29 3.40
N VAL A 16 3.02 4.72 2.14
CA VAL A 16 3.93 5.82 1.73
C VAL A 16 3.56 7.12 2.45
N HIS A 17 2.27 7.47 2.47
CA HIS A 17 1.81 8.68 3.15
C HIS A 17 2.13 8.64 4.65
N ARG A 18 1.90 7.51 5.29
CA ARG A 18 2.22 7.36 6.71
C ARG A 18 3.72 7.56 6.97
N ALA A 19 4.55 6.93 6.15
CA ALA A 19 6.00 7.08 6.29
C ALA A 19 6.46 8.53 6.07
N TYR A 20 5.85 9.20 5.09
CA TYR A 20 6.16 10.58 4.78
C TYR A 20 5.95 11.50 5.97
N HIS A 21 4.86 11.30 6.71
CA HIS A 21 4.55 12.13 7.88
C HIS A 21 5.25 11.68 9.16
N ALA A 22 5.64 10.41 9.24
CA ALA A 22 6.25 9.84 10.45
C ALA A 22 7.76 10.06 10.51
N ILE A 23 8.43 10.13 9.37
CA ILE A 23 9.89 10.22 9.30
C ILE A 23 10.29 11.64 8.90
N PRO A 24 11.21 12.27 9.63
CA PRO A 24 11.73 13.58 9.22
C PRO A 24 12.33 13.54 7.81
N PRO A 25 12.37 14.67 7.10
CA PRO A 25 12.92 14.70 5.75
C PRO A 25 14.32 14.11 5.68
N LEU A 26 14.52 13.23 4.72
CA LEU A 26 15.81 12.61 4.38
C LEU A 26 16.04 12.80 2.90
N THR A 27 17.30 12.92 2.51
CA THR A 27 17.68 13.02 1.11
C THR A 27 18.84 12.07 0.81
N SER A 28 18.89 11.58 -0.42
CA SER A 28 20.03 10.84 -0.92
C SER A 28 21.21 11.78 -1.18
N PRO A 29 22.42 11.25 -1.43
CA PRO A 29 23.55 12.09 -1.81
C PRO A 29 23.31 12.96 -3.06
N THR A 30 22.38 12.54 -3.94
CA THR A 30 22.02 13.30 -5.13
C THR A 30 20.88 14.28 -4.90
N GLY A 31 20.36 14.37 -3.66
CA GLY A 31 19.30 15.32 -3.32
C GLY A 31 17.88 14.78 -3.47
N GLU A 32 17.70 13.51 -3.83
CA GLU A 32 16.37 12.92 -3.92
C GLU A 32 15.75 12.75 -2.52
N PRO A 33 14.49 13.15 -2.32
CA PRO A 33 13.83 12.91 -1.03
C PRO A 33 13.60 11.41 -0.82
N THR A 34 13.87 10.89 0.38
CA THR A 34 13.87 9.44 0.63
C THR A 34 13.18 9.00 1.92
N ASN A 35 12.63 9.91 2.71
CA ASN A 35 12.02 9.52 3.99
C ASN A 35 10.85 8.55 3.81
N ALA A 36 9.93 8.85 2.91
CA ALA A 36 8.78 7.98 2.65
C ALA A 36 9.19 6.67 1.98
N THR A 37 10.12 6.73 1.04
CA THR A 37 10.65 5.53 0.38
C THR A 37 11.31 4.60 1.40
N PHE A 38 12.14 5.15 2.26
CA PHE A 38 12.80 4.39 3.34
C PHE A 38 11.78 3.72 4.26
N GLY A 39 10.78 4.48 4.72
CA GLY A 39 9.76 3.94 5.62
C GLY A 39 8.91 2.86 4.96
N PHE A 40 8.54 3.07 3.70
CA PHE A 40 7.78 2.07 2.95
C PHE A 40 8.57 0.76 2.80
N VAL A 41 9.81 0.85 2.33
CA VAL A 41 10.63 -0.34 2.11
C VAL A 41 10.88 -1.07 3.42
N SER A 42 11.20 -0.34 4.50
CA SER A 42 11.39 -0.93 5.82
C SER A 42 10.15 -1.67 6.30
N THR A 43 8.97 -1.08 6.13
CA THR A 43 7.70 -1.71 6.49
C THR A 43 7.46 -2.97 5.66
N LEU A 44 7.64 -2.87 4.34
CA LEU A 44 7.44 -4.00 3.44
C LEU A 44 8.34 -5.18 3.81
N LEU A 45 9.63 -4.93 3.98
CA LEU A 45 10.58 -5.98 4.29
C LEU A 45 10.27 -6.64 5.64
N LYS A 46 9.88 -5.83 6.64
CA LYS A 46 9.50 -6.37 7.94
C LYS A 46 8.28 -7.28 7.85
N VAL A 47 7.27 -6.87 7.11
CA VAL A 47 6.06 -7.67 6.94
C VAL A 47 6.39 -8.99 6.24
N LEU A 48 7.19 -8.94 5.19
CA LEU A 48 7.59 -10.14 4.46
C LEU A 48 8.41 -11.09 5.37
N GLU A 49 9.28 -10.54 6.19
CA GLU A 49 10.09 -11.32 7.12
C GLU A 49 9.24 -11.94 8.23
N ASP A 50 8.30 -11.19 8.78
CA ASP A 50 7.49 -11.66 9.90
C ASP A 50 6.47 -12.74 9.48
N HIS A 51 5.95 -12.65 8.28
CA HIS A 51 4.83 -13.50 7.85
C HIS A 51 5.20 -14.57 6.82
N HIS A 52 6.35 -14.49 6.19
CA HIS A 52 6.80 -15.44 5.16
C HIS A 52 5.69 -15.81 4.18
N PRO A 53 5.05 -14.82 3.51
CA PRO A 53 3.89 -15.10 2.67
C PRO A 53 4.29 -15.88 1.42
N ALA A 54 3.34 -16.71 0.93
CA ALA A 54 3.51 -17.38 -0.35
C ALA A 54 3.35 -16.38 -1.52
N TYR A 55 2.54 -15.34 -1.31
CA TYR A 55 2.27 -14.30 -2.32
C TYR A 55 2.26 -12.93 -1.67
N ALA A 56 2.60 -11.92 -2.44
CA ALA A 56 2.51 -10.54 -2.01
C ALA A 56 2.22 -9.65 -3.21
N ALA A 57 1.46 -8.59 -2.99
CA ALA A 57 1.18 -7.58 -4.00
C ALA A 57 1.03 -6.22 -3.34
N VAL A 58 1.35 -5.17 -4.07
CA VAL A 58 1.20 -3.79 -3.60
C VAL A 58 0.26 -3.06 -4.53
N ALA A 59 -0.80 -2.48 -3.97
CA ALA A 59 -1.78 -1.71 -4.72
C ALA A 59 -1.51 -0.22 -4.60
N PHE A 60 -1.70 0.50 -5.69
CA PHE A 60 -1.55 1.95 -5.75
C PHE A 60 -2.76 2.58 -6.45
N ASP A 61 -3.04 3.82 -6.09
CA ASP A 61 -4.02 4.63 -6.81
C ASP A 61 -3.46 5.05 -8.16
N ILE A 62 -4.35 5.14 -9.15
CA ILE A 62 -4.03 5.75 -10.43
C ILE A 62 -4.96 6.94 -10.63
N GLY A 63 -4.45 8.16 -10.57
CA GLY A 63 -5.16 9.35 -10.97
C GLY A 63 -6.65 9.39 -10.57
N ARG A 64 -7.52 9.66 -11.56
CA ARG A 64 -8.95 9.81 -11.35
C ARG A 64 -9.66 8.47 -11.14
N THR A 65 -10.54 8.39 -10.13
CA THR A 65 -11.30 7.17 -9.83
C THR A 65 -12.76 7.36 -10.19
N PHE A 66 -13.54 6.25 -10.15
CA PHE A 66 -14.98 6.32 -10.37
C PHE A 66 -15.68 7.24 -9.35
N ARG A 67 -15.14 7.37 -8.13
CA ARG A 67 -15.70 8.27 -7.13
C ARG A 67 -15.56 9.74 -7.56
N HIS A 68 -14.48 10.09 -8.25
CA HIS A 68 -14.33 11.42 -8.83
C HIS A 68 -15.37 11.68 -9.92
N ASP A 69 -15.73 10.65 -10.68
CA ASP A 69 -16.74 10.79 -11.74
C ASP A 69 -18.16 10.90 -11.17
N LEU A 70 -18.47 10.19 -10.09
CA LEU A 70 -19.78 10.23 -9.45
C LEU A 70 -19.98 11.45 -8.55
N TYR A 71 -18.92 11.91 -7.92
CA TYR A 71 -18.94 13.02 -6.97
C TYR A 71 -17.84 14.01 -7.33
N ALA A 72 -18.24 15.10 -7.98
CA ALA A 72 -17.27 16.09 -8.46
C ALA A 72 -16.39 16.66 -7.35
N ASP A 73 -16.92 16.73 -6.12
CA ASP A 73 -16.20 17.27 -4.98
C ASP A 73 -15.37 16.24 -4.22
N TYR A 74 -15.41 14.96 -4.63
CA TYR A 74 -14.67 13.92 -3.93
C TYR A 74 -13.18 14.18 -4.02
N LYS A 75 -12.55 14.39 -2.87
CA LYS A 75 -11.13 14.77 -2.77
C LYS A 75 -10.76 16.07 -3.49
N GLY A 76 -11.72 16.79 -4.04
CA GLY A 76 -11.48 18.04 -4.77
C GLY A 76 -10.93 19.16 -3.91
N THR A 77 -11.21 19.13 -2.59
CA THR A 77 -10.71 20.13 -1.64
C THR A 77 -9.34 19.78 -1.06
N ARG A 78 -8.81 18.58 -1.34
CA ARG A 78 -7.49 18.21 -0.85
C ARG A 78 -6.43 19.00 -1.60
N PRO A 79 -5.40 19.48 -0.87
CA PRO A 79 -4.29 20.14 -1.56
C PRO A 79 -3.58 19.13 -2.47
N PRO A 80 -2.94 19.60 -3.54
CA PRO A 80 -2.14 18.71 -4.39
C PRO A 80 -1.01 18.08 -3.57
N LEU A 81 -0.55 16.90 -3.99
CA LEU A 81 0.56 16.24 -3.33
C LEU A 81 1.82 17.11 -3.41
N PRO A 82 2.56 17.21 -2.29
CA PRO A 82 3.89 17.83 -2.35
C PRO A 82 4.77 17.13 -3.39
N ASP A 83 5.62 17.90 -4.07
CA ASP A 83 6.50 17.35 -5.10
C ASP A 83 7.42 16.25 -4.56
N ASP A 84 7.94 16.44 -3.35
CA ASP A 84 8.83 15.46 -2.73
C ASP A 84 8.11 14.15 -2.40
N LEU A 85 6.82 14.20 -2.11
CA LEU A 85 6.01 13.00 -1.90
C LEU A 85 5.69 12.31 -3.23
N ARG A 86 5.36 13.08 -4.25
CA ARG A 86 5.05 12.54 -5.56
C ARG A 86 6.25 11.78 -6.15
N VAL A 87 7.44 12.35 -6.04
CA VAL A 87 8.67 11.69 -6.51
C VAL A 87 8.87 10.36 -5.78
N GLN A 88 8.61 10.33 -4.49
CA GLN A 88 8.78 9.11 -3.70
C GLN A 88 7.73 8.04 -4.01
N LEU A 89 6.49 8.44 -4.32
CA LEU A 89 5.47 7.48 -4.76
C LEU A 89 5.91 6.76 -6.03
N GLU A 90 6.47 7.49 -6.98
CA GLU A 90 7.00 6.88 -8.20
C GLU A 90 8.19 5.97 -7.91
N ARG A 91 9.08 6.40 -7.04
CA ARG A 91 10.25 5.60 -6.66
C ARG A 91 9.84 4.31 -5.96
N VAL A 92 8.86 4.36 -5.08
CA VAL A 92 8.36 3.19 -4.38
C VAL A 92 7.78 2.17 -5.37
N ARG A 93 7.00 2.62 -6.35
CA ARG A 93 6.49 1.72 -7.40
C ARG A 93 7.63 1.01 -8.12
N GLU A 94 8.67 1.77 -8.48
CA GLU A 94 9.83 1.21 -9.15
C GLU A 94 10.56 0.18 -8.29
N VAL A 95 10.75 0.48 -7.01
CA VAL A 95 11.40 -0.44 -6.07
C VAL A 95 10.61 -1.72 -5.93
N VAL A 96 9.29 -1.62 -5.76
CA VAL A 96 8.42 -2.80 -5.64
C VAL A 96 8.53 -3.68 -6.89
N ALA A 97 8.49 -3.07 -8.07
CA ALA A 97 8.61 -3.80 -9.32
C ALA A 97 9.97 -4.51 -9.42
N ARG A 98 11.04 -3.84 -9.02
CA ARG A 98 12.39 -4.42 -9.05
C ARG A 98 12.58 -5.54 -8.03
N LEU A 99 11.82 -5.53 -6.95
CA LEU A 99 11.81 -6.63 -5.99
C LEU A 99 11.06 -7.86 -6.53
N GLY A 100 10.44 -7.74 -7.69
CA GLY A 100 9.68 -8.83 -8.29
C GLY A 100 8.27 -8.98 -7.76
N LEU A 101 7.77 -7.99 -7.02
CA LEU A 101 6.41 -8.02 -6.49
C LEU A 101 5.44 -7.36 -7.47
N PRO A 102 4.23 -7.93 -7.65
CA PRO A 102 3.21 -7.28 -8.46
C PRO A 102 2.86 -5.89 -7.94
N VAL A 103 2.85 -4.93 -8.84
CA VAL A 103 2.31 -3.59 -8.60
C VAL A 103 0.94 -3.58 -9.27
N VAL A 104 -0.11 -3.41 -8.47
CA VAL A 104 -1.48 -3.53 -8.95
C VAL A 104 -2.14 -2.16 -8.88
N SER A 105 -2.67 -1.72 -10.00
CA SER A 105 -3.46 -0.50 -10.10
C SER A 105 -4.53 -0.73 -11.15
N VAL A 106 -5.74 -0.30 -10.85
CA VAL A 106 -6.86 -0.43 -11.78
C VAL A 106 -7.42 0.95 -12.05
N GLN A 107 -7.50 1.30 -13.32
CA GLN A 107 -8.02 2.60 -13.72
C GLN A 107 -9.45 2.77 -13.19
N ASN A 108 -9.75 3.96 -12.71
CA ASN A 108 -11.03 4.36 -12.11
C ASN A 108 -11.30 3.79 -10.71
N TYR A 109 -10.36 3.02 -10.13
CA TYR A 109 -10.53 2.47 -8.78
C TYR A 109 -9.38 2.91 -7.90
N GLU A 110 -9.68 3.11 -6.62
CA GLU A 110 -8.65 3.39 -5.62
C GLU A 110 -8.00 2.09 -5.14
N ALA A 111 -6.85 2.22 -4.48
CA ALA A 111 -6.15 1.06 -3.92
C ALA A 111 -7.05 0.25 -2.98
N ASP A 112 -7.90 0.92 -2.19
CA ASP A 112 -8.83 0.25 -1.28
C ASP A 112 -9.76 -0.71 -2.01
N ASP A 113 -10.29 -0.28 -3.16
CA ASP A 113 -11.19 -1.10 -3.96
C ASP A 113 -10.46 -2.31 -4.51
N VAL A 114 -9.24 -2.11 -4.97
CA VAL A 114 -8.40 -3.18 -5.51
C VAL A 114 -8.07 -4.19 -4.40
N LEU A 115 -7.69 -3.70 -3.23
CA LEU A 115 -7.37 -4.56 -2.09
C LEU A 115 -8.56 -5.38 -1.64
N ALA A 116 -9.75 -4.75 -1.56
CA ALA A 116 -10.96 -5.46 -1.19
C ALA A 116 -11.27 -6.60 -2.16
N THR A 117 -11.14 -6.34 -3.46
CA THR A 117 -11.38 -7.34 -4.50
C THR A 117 -10.37 -8.48 -4.41
N LEU A 118 -9.08 -8.15 -4.30
CA LEU A 118 -8.03 -9.16 -4.19
C LEU A 118 -8.18 -10.00 -2.93
N ALA A 119 -8.55 -9.37 -1.81
CA ALA A 119 -8.76 -10.07 -0.55
C ALA A 119 -9.89 -11.10 -0.68
N ARG A 120 -11.01 -10.70 -1.26
CA ARG A 120 -12.16 -11.61 -1.47
C ARG A 120 -11.79 -12.77 -2.38
N GLN A 121 -11.11 -12.49 -3.48
CA GLN A 121 -10.68 -13.53 -4.42
C GLN A 121 -9.69 -14.49 -3.76
N SER A 122 -8.80 -13.97 -2.93
CA SER A 122 -7.80 -14.78 -2.24
C SER A 122 -8.44 -15.72 -1.22
N VAL A 123 -9.36 -15.19 -0.42
CA VAL A 123 -10.11 -16.00 0.55
C VAL A 123 -10.89 -17.10 -0.18
N ALA A 124 -11.54 -16.78 -1.28
CA ALA A 124 -12.30 -17.75 -2.07
C ALA A 124 -11.40 -18.87 -2.62
N ARG A 125 -10.10 -18.61 -2.78
CA ARG A 125 -9.13 -19.61 -3.25
C ARG A 125 -8.40 -20.33 -2.11
N GLY A 126 -8.84 -20.12 -0.87
CA GLY A 126 -8.27 -20.82 0.27
C GLY A 126 -7.00 -20.20 0.85
N LEU A 127 -6.75 -18.92 0.54
CA LEU A 127 -5.61 -18.20 1.09
C LEU A 127 -6.01 -17.45 2.36
N ASP A 128 -5.09 -17.37 3.30
CA ASP A 128 -5.19 -16.41 4.40
C ASP A 128 -4.65 -15.07 3.90
N VAL A 129 -5.32 -13.99 4.28
CA VAL A 129 -5.01 -12.66 3.78
C VAL A 129 -4.55 -11.74 4.89
N ILE A 130 -3.44 -11.06 4.68
CA ILE A 130 -2.94 -10.00 5.55
C ILE A 130 -2.94 -8.71 4.73
N ILE A 131 -3.68 -7.70 5.20
CA ILE A 131 -3.66 -6.37 4.59
C ILE A 131 -2.80 -5.44 5.44
N VAL A 132 -1.86 -4.79 4.79
CA VAL A 132 -0.99 -3.79 5.40
C VAL A 132 -1.41 -2.42 4.91
N THR A 133 -1.89 -1.58 5.81
CA THR A 133 -2.42 -0.27 5.45
C THR A 133 -2.21 0.72 6.59
N GLY A 134 -2.17 2.00 6.23
CA GLY A 134 -2.28 3.08 7.21
C GLY A 134 -3.69 3.64 7.29
N ASP A 135 -4.64 3.09 6.52
CA ASP A 135 -6.00 3.58 6.39
C ASP A 135 -6.97 2.69 7.16
N THR A 136 -7.79 3.29 8.00
CA THR A 136 -8.79 2.57 8.80
C THR A 136 -9.99 2.08 7.98
N ASP A 137 -10.20 2.62 6.78
CA ASP A 137 -11.34 2.24 5.95
C ASP A 137 -11.30 0.75 5.56
N THR A 138 -10.13 0.15 5.49
CA THR A 138 -10.00 -1.28 5.20
C THR A 138 -10.33 -2.17 6.39
N LEU A 139 -10.52 -1.62 7.59
CA LEU A 139 -10.87 -2.40 8.78
C LEU A 139 -12.21 -3.16 8.62
N GLN A 140 -13.07 -2.74 7.69
CA GLN A 140 -14.31 -3.44 7.40
C GLN A 140 -14.10 -4.88 6.93
N LEU A 141 -12.90 -5.21 6.50
CA LEU A 141 -12.55 -6.55 6.03
C LEU A 141 -12.01 -7.46 7.15
N LEU A 142 -11.93 -6.96 8.39
CA LEU A 142 -11.33 -7.70 9.52
C LEU A 142 -11.98 -9.05 9.80
N SER A 143 -13.27 -9.21 9.51
CA SER A 143 -13.96 -10.48 9.74
C SER A 143 -13.47 -11.62 8.84
N LEU A 144 -12.76 -11.28 7.77
CA LEU A 144 -12.28 -12.23 6.77
C LEU A 144 -10.77 -12.36 6.71
N ILE A 145 -10.04 -11.41 7.32
CA ILE A 145 -8.60 -11.24 7.12
C ILE A 145 -7.94 -10.66 8.37
N HIS A 146 -6.62 -10.81 8.44
CA HIS A 146 -5.81 -10.10 9.42
C HIS A 146 -5.30 -8.79 8.84
N ILE A 147 -5.47 -7.70 9.57
CA ILE A 147 -4.93 -6.41 9.19
C ILE A 147 -3.72 -6.11 10.05
N SER A 148 -2.58 -5.85 9.41
CA SER A 148 -1.37 -5.44 10.09
C SER A 148 -1.13 -3.96 9.83
N GLU A 149 -1.09 -3.16 10.87
CA GLU A 149 -0.69 -1.77 10.76
C GLU A 149 0.83 -1.69 10.77
N PRO A 150 1.42 -0.79 9.97
CA PRO A 150 2.84 -0.53 10.09
C PRO A 150 3.11 0.01 11.48
N THR A 151 3.81 -0.78 12.30
CA THR A 151 4.18 -0.32 13.63
C THR A 151 5.61 0.15 13.60
N ARG A 152 5.80 1.37 13.91
CA ARG A 152 7.03 2.05 14.31
C ARG A 152 8.35 1.35 14.00
N PRO A 153 8.74 1.15 12.81
CA PRO A 153 10.13 0.76 12.59
C PRO A 153 11.04 1.98 12.60
N TYR A 154 10.45 3.12 12.65
CA TYR A 154 11.18 4.35 12.43
C TYR A 154 10.86 5.36 13.50
#